data_55e7a0b47cd62ab4709afe37411d7622
#
_entry.id   55e7a0b47cd62ab4709afe37411d7622
#
_cell.length_a   1.000
_cell.length_b   1.000
_cell.length_c   1.000
_cell.angle_alpha   90.00
_cell.angle_beta   90.00
_cell.angle_gamma   90.00
#
_symmetry.space_group_name_H-M   'P 1'
#
loop_
_entity.id
_entity.type
_entity.pdbx_description
1 polymer ?
#
loop_
_entity_poly.entity_id
_entity_poly.type
_entity_poly.pdbx_seq_one_letter_code
_entity_poly.pdbx_strand_id
1 'polypeptide(L)'
;MVNQEILIVDDEVGIRELLSEILLDEGYSVALAENAEAARQYRNQAEPKLVLLDIWMPDTDGVTLLKEWARNGQLTMPVVMMSGHATVDTAVEATRIGALDFLEKPIGLQKLLAAVKRAFAQPANTVKPTQGLQSLGNSSTINGLREALDQVASQSLPLILTGEPGAGFEACARHLTRAGGGFVAPNSNEELALPPQDMLNRAAGGTIFVRDIAWLDRKAQTGLLNLIPKLEKHKIRLVTASTRPLDQLTGQIEPELLRQLTQIIVPVPALRDHAEDIPALAENLLSQTVAANKLGVRRFSKSALQLLSQQDWPGNIDQLANVVKSLALTGRDGDIDILPVSRLLAQLSPESQVATTEIQQAMPLPQIDLDLPLREARDQFERFYLERQIELSNGNMSRVAERIGLERTHLYRKLKQLGIQMPRKLRNLEEA
;
A
#
# COMPACT_ATOMS: atom_id res chain seq x y z
N MET A 1 -30.85 -14.92 16.69
CA MET A 1 -29.64 -15.36 15.99
C MET A 1 -29.42 -14.38 14.86
N VAL A 2 -28.26 -13.71 14.83
CA VAL A 2 -27.92 -12.79 13.76
C VAL A 2 -27.66 -13.63 12.51
N ASN A 3 -28.44 -13.42 11.45
CA ASN A 3 -28.31 -14.13 10.20
C ASN A 3 -26.96 -13.73 9.55
N GLN A 4 -25.94 -14.57 9.70
CA GLN A 4 -24.59 -14.34 9.16
C GLN A 4 -24.52 -14.99 7.78
N GLU A 5 -24.89 -14.27 6.76
CA GLU A 5 -24.98 -14.80 5.39
C GLU A 5 -23.65 -14.70 4.66
N ILE A 6 -23.19 -15.82 4.13
CA ILE A 6 -21.95 -15.96 3.36
C ILE A 6 -22.33 -16.20 1.90
N LEU A 7 -21.83 -15.37 0.99
CA LEU A 7 -21.94 -15.61 -0.45
C LEU A 7 -20.72 -16.37 -0.94
N ILE A 8 -20.93 -17.54 -1.54
CA ILE A 8 -19.90 -18.33 -2.21
C ILE A 8 -20.01 -18.13 -3.71
N VAL A 9 -18.94 -17.65 -4.34
CA VAL A 9 -18.85 -17.39 -5.78
C VAL A 9 -17.75 -18.25 -6.36
N ASP A 10 -18.12 -19.26 -7.14
CA ASP A 10 -17.21 -20.24 -7.74
C ASP A 10 -17.91 -20.90 -8.92
N ASP A 11 -17.27 -21.17 -10.03
CA ASP A 11 -17.89 -21.81 -11.19
C ASP A 11 -17.99 -23.35 -11.04
N GLU A 12 -17.17 -23.94 -10.18
CA GLU A 12 -17.16 -25.37 -9.90
C GLU A 12 -18.29 -25.77 -8.93
N VAL A 13 -19.31 -26.49 -9.43
CA VAL A 13 -20.46 -26.94 -8.63
C VAL A 13 -20.03 -27.71 -7.38
N GLY A 14 -19.09 -28.64 -7.53
CA GLY A 14 -18.61 -29.47 -6.41
C GLY A 14 -17.93 -28.67 -5.29
N ILE A 15 -17.22 -27.60 -5.63
CA ILE A 15 -16.59 -26.72 -4.62
C ILE A 15 -17.68 -25.90 -3.91
N ARG A 16 -18.65 -25.33 -4.64
CA ARG A 16 -19.76 -24.59 -4.04
C ARG A 16 -20.57 -25.46 -3.06
N GLU A 17 -20.90 -26.69 -3.47
CA GLU A 17 -21.65 -27.62 -2.61
C GLU A 17 -20.86 -28.01 -1.37
N LEU A 18 -19.59 -28.38 -1.51
CA LEU A 18 -18.73 -28.76 -0.39
C LEU A 18 -18.58 -27.61 0.62
N LEU A 19 -18.26 -26.39 0.13
CA LEU A 19 -18.10 -25.22 1.01
C LEU A 19 -19.41 -24.85 1.69
N SER A 20 -20.53 -24.96 0.96
CA SER A 20 -21.88 -24.72 1.51
C SER A 20 -22.22 -25.71 2.63
N GLU A 21 -22.00 -27.00 2.43
CA GLU A 21 -22.25 -28.03 3.43
C GLU A 21 -21.44 -27.77 4.71
N ILE A 22 -20.14 -27.54 4.58
CA ILE A 22 -19.26 -27.23 5.71
C ILE A 22 -19.75 -26.01 6.49
N LEU A 23 -20.13 -24.93 5.80
CA LEU A 23 -20.52 -23.69 6.46
C LEU A 23 -21.91 -23.75 7.07
N LEU A 24 -22.84 -24.51 6.47
CA LEU A 24 -24.14 -24.81 7.06
C LEU A 24 -24.01 -25.63 8.34
N ASP A 25 -23.14 -26.65 8.36
CA ASP A 25 -22.85 -27.45 9.56
C ASP A 25 -22.27 -26.62 10.70
N GLU A 26 -21.50 -25.57 10.38
CA GLU A 26 -20.98 -24.62 11.38
C GLU A 26 -22.01 -23.53 11.79
N GLY A 27 -23.23 -23.59 11.25
CA GLY A 27 -24.35 -22.73 11.62
C GLY A 27 -24.44 -21.39 10.88
N TYR A 28 -23.72 -21.21 9.78
CA TYR A 28 -23.82 -20.05 8.91
C TYR A 28 -24.96 -20.24 7.91
N SER A 29 -25.55 -19.14 7.42
CA SER A 29 -26.40 -19.16 6.24
C SER A 29 -25.56 -18.88 5.00
N VAL A 30 -25.86 -19.56 3.90
CA VAL A 30 -25.03 -19.54 2.68
C VAL A 30 -25.90 -19.22 1.47
N ALA A 31 -25.42 -18.31 0.63
CA ALA A 31 -25.93 -18.06 -0.71
C ALA A 31 -24.87 -18.51 -1.74
N LEU A 32 -25.31 -18.95 -2.92
CA LEU A 32 -24.43 -19.49 -3.96
C LEU A 32 -24.55 -18.65 -5.23
N ALA A 33 -23.43 -18.35 -5.86
CA ALA A 33 -23.35 -17.77 -7.19
C ALA A 33 -22.38 -18.58 -8.05
N GLU A 34 -22.80 -18.91 -9.27
CA GLU A 34 -22.03 -19.77 -10.17
C GLU A 34 -21.05 -18.99 -11.08
N ASN A 35 -21.14 -17.66 -11.08
CA ASN A 35 -20.30 -16.77 -11.89
C ASN A 35 -20.37 -15.33 -11.35
N ALA A 36 -19.60 -14.42 -11.95
CA ALA A 36 -19.56 -13.03 -11.55
C ALA A 36 -20.90 -12.32 -11.77
N GLU A 37 -21.64 -12.66 -12.82
CA GLU A 37 -22.95 -12.05 -13.11
C GLU A 37 -23.98 -12.40 -12.03
N ALA A 38 -24.06 -13.67 -11.64
CA ALA A 38 -24.91 -14.11 -10.53
C ALA A 38 -24.52 -13.43 -9.20
N ALA A 39 -23.21 -13.24 -8.97
CA ALA A 39 -22.70 -12.53 -7.81
C ALA A 39 -23.10 -11.04 -7.81
N ARG A 40 -23.05 -10.36 -8.97
CA ARG A 40 -23.55 -8.96 -9.12
C ARG A 40 -25.04 -8.86 -8.83
N GLN A 41 -25.83 -9.76 -9.39
CA GLN A 41 -27.28 -9.78 -9.18
C GLN A 41 -27.63 -9.97 -7.70
N TYR A 42 -26.95 -10.93 -7.04
CA TYR A 42 -27.12 -11.13 -5.62
C TYR A 42 -26.73 -9.89 -4.81
N ARG A 43 -25.59 -9.28 -5.11
CA ARG A 43 -25.09 -8.10 -4.40
C ARG A 43 -25.99 -6.87 -4.56
N ASN A 44 -26.73 -6.77 -5.67
CA ASN A 44 -27.72 -5.72 -5.90
C ASN A 44 -29.01 -5.92 -5.08
N GLN A 45 -29.31 -7.14 -4.64
CA GLN A 45 -30.53 -7.49 -3.92
C GLN A 45 -30.31 -7.67 -2.41
N ALA A 46 -29.11 -8.09 -2.01
CA ALA A 46 -28.75 -8.41 -0.64
C ALA A 46 -27.33 -7.98 -0.28
N GLU A 47 -27.09 -7.82 1.01
CA GLU A 47 -25.77 -7.52 1.57
C GLU A 47 -25.22 -8.73 2.32
N PRO A 48 -24.38 -9.56 1.67
CA PRO A 48 -23.72 -10.66 2.37
C PRO A 48 -22.77 -10.11 3.45
N LYS A 49 -22.58 -10.85 4.52
CA LYS A 49 -21.66 -10.49 5.59
C LYS A 49 -20.22 -10.94 5.32
N LEU A 50 -20.05 -11.85 4.37
CA LEU A 50 -18.77 -12.35 3.88
C LEU A 50 -18.95 -12.85 2.46
N VAL A 51 -17.95 -12.66 1.61
CA VAL A 51 -17.89 -13.29 0.28
C VAL A 51 -16.65 -14.18 0.20
N LEU A 52 -16.85 -15.42 -0.22
CA LEU A 52 -15.81 -16.32 -0.71
C LEU A 52 -15.82 -16.22 -2.22
N LEU A 53 -14.75 -15.74 -2.85
CA LEU A 53 -14.73 -15.39 -4.27
C LEU A 53 -13.61 -16.13 -5.00
N ASP A 54 -13.98 -16.98 -5.94
CA ASP A 54 -12.98 -17.60 -6.82
C ASP A 54 -12.35 -16.58 -7.76
N ILE A 55 -11.08 -16.77 -8.06
CA ILE A 55 -10.35 -15.93 -9.03
C ILE A 55 -10.70 -16.34 -10.45
N TRP A 56 -10.69 -17.60 -10.74
CA TRP A 56 -10.83 -18.12 -12.10
C TRP A 56 -12.27 -18.49 -12.40
N MET A 57 -12.99 -17.60 -13.06
CA MET A 57 -14.35 -17.85 -13.53
C MET A 57 -14.46 -17.52 -15.03
N PRO A 58 -15.33 -18.23 -15.77
CA PRO A 58 -15.36 -18.15 -17.25
C PRO A 58 -15.88 -16.83 -17.81
N ASP A 59 -16.71 -16.09 -17.06
CA ASP A 59 -17.33 -14.83 -17.50
C ASP A 59 -16.50 -13.60 -17.14
N THR A 60 -16.05 -13.50 -15.89
CA THR A 60 -15.24 -12.40 -15.37
C THR A 60 -14.39 -12.93 -14.24
N ASP A 61 -13.06 -12.68 -14.26
CA ASP A 61 -12.21 -13.11 -13.17
C ASP A 61 -12.54 -12.39 -11.86
N GLY A 62 -12.35 -13.10 -10.73
CA GLY A 62 -12.73 -12.61 -9.41
C GLY A 62 -11.99 -11.34 -8.97
N VAL A 63 -10.75 -11.12 -9.45
CA VAL A 63 -10.00 -9.89 -9.15
C VAL A 63 -10.64 -8.69 -9.85
N THR A 64 -11.12 -8.89 -11.07
CA THR A 64 -11.88 -7.86 -11.83
C THR A 64 -13.21 -7.56 -11.15
N LEU A 65 -13.94 -8.56 -10.69
CA LEU A 65 -15.18 -8.37 -9.93
C LEU A 65 -14.93 -7.64 -8.60
N LEU A 66 -13.86 -7.98 -7.89
CA LEU A 66 -13.45 -7.28 -6.68
C LEU A 66 -13.12 -5.81 -6.95
N LYS A 67 -12.39 -5.52 -8.04
CA LYS A 67 -12.11 -4.13 -8.50
C LYS A 67 -13.40 -3.37 -8.80
N GLU A 68 -14.34 -4.02 -9.47
CA GLU A 68 -15.64 -3.45 -9.79
C GLU A 68 -16.41 -3.09 -8.51
N TRP A 69 -16.51 -4.01 -7.55
CA TRP A 69 -17.16 -3.73 -6.26
C TRP A 69 -16.45 -2.64 -5.46
N ALA A 70 -15.13 -2.60 -5.49
CA ALA A 70 -14.35 -1.55 -4.84
C ALA A 70 -14.62 -0.18 -5.48
N ARG A 71 -14.66 -0.10 -6.83
CA ARG A 71 -14.94 1.13 -7.58
C ARG A 71 -16.37 1.62 -7.37
N ASN A 72 -17.33 0.69 -7.33
CA ASN A 72 -18.76 1.00 -7.18
C ASN A 72 -19.18 1.24 -5.72
N GLY A 73 -18.25 1.21 -4.75
CA GLY A 73 -18.58 1.34 -3.33
C GLY A 73 -19.36 0.15 -2.77
N GLN A 74 -19.40 -0.96 -3.50
CA GLN A 74 -20.13 -2.19 -3.13
C GLN A 74 -19.29 -3.14 -2.26
N LEU A 75 -17.99 -2.87 -2.09
CA LEU A 75 -17.09 -3.64 -1.22
C LEU A 75 -17.27 -3.23 0.24
N THR A 76 -18.46 -3.47 0.79
CA THR A 76 -18.83 -3.13 2.18
C THR A 76 -18.65 -4.29 3.15
N MET A 77 -18.36 -5.47 2.64
CA MET A 77 -18.17 -6.72 3.37
C MET A 77 -16.75 -7.27 3.17
N PRO A 78 -16.22 -8.07 4.09
CA PRO A 78 -14.98 -8.80 3.87
C PRO A 78 -15.12 -9.76 2.68
N VAL A 79 -14.06 -9.80 1.85
CA VAL A 79 -13.94 -10.75 0.73
C VAL A 79 -12.71 -11.59 0.94
N VAL A 80 -12.87 -12.91 0.89
CA VAL A 80 -11.78 -13.89 0.91
C VAL A 80 -11.67 -14.49 -0.48
N MET A 81 -10.52 -14.31 -1.11
CA MET A 81 -10.26 -14.86 -2.45
C MET A 81 -9.92 -16.35 -2.39
N MET A 82 -10.33 -17.10 -3.39
CA MET A 82 -10.00 -18.53 -3.54
C MET A 82 -9.30 -18.74 -4.88
N SER A 83 -8.29 -19.62 -4.95
CA SER A 83 -7.64 -19.95 -6.21
C SER A 83 -6.93 -21.29 -6.20
N GLY A 84 -6.99 -22.00 -7.32
CA GLY A 84 -6.25 -23.25 -7.55
C GLY A 84 -4.81 -23.04 -8.05
N HIS A 85 -4.48 -21.87 -8.61
CA HIS A 85 -3.18 -21.54 -9.16
C HIS A 85 -2.84 -20.07 -8.84
N ALA A 86 -2.61 -19.79 -7.56
CA ALA A 86 -2.24 -18.44 -7.15
C ALA A 86 -0.77 -18.17 -7.42
N THR A 87 -0.48 -17.12 -8.20
CA THR A 87 0.83 -16.49 -8.13
C THR A 87 0.85 -15.52 -6.94
N VAL A 88 2.02 -15.31 -6.35
CA VAL A 88 2.21 -14.32 -5.28
C VAL A 88 1.69 -12.94 -5.72
N ASP A 89 1.87 -12.59 -6.99
CA ASP A 89 1.43 -11.31 -7.56
C ASP A 89 -0.09 -11.15 -7.52
N THR A 90 -0.86 -12.20 -7.82
CA THR A 90 -2.34 -12.17 -7.80
C THR A 90 -2.89 -11.99 -6.39
N ALA A 91 -2.28 -12.66 -5.40
CA ALA A 91 -2.66 -12.50 -3.99
C ALA A 91 -2.33 -11.10 -3.46
N VAL A 92 -1.18 -10.54 -3.85
CA VAL A 92 -0.78 -9.18 -3.51
C VAL A 92 -1.73 -8.16 -4.15
N GLU A 93 -2.11 -8.36 -5.41
CA GLU A 93 -3.04 -7.47 -6.11
C GLU A 93 -4.43 -7.49 -5.45
N ALA A 94 -5.00 -8.66 -5.17
CA ALA A 94 -6.27 -8.81 -4.49
C ALA A 94 -6.29 -8.12 -3.12
N THR A 95 -5.22 -8.28 -2.34
CA THR A 95 -5.06 -7.62 -1.03
C THR A 95 -4.98 -6.09 -1.17
N ARG A 96 -4.31 -5.57 -2.21
CA ARG A 96 -4.26 -4.13 -2.51
C ARG A 96 -5.62 -3.53 -2.84
N ILE A 97 -6.49 -4.31 -3.49
CA ILE A 97 -7.85 -3.88 -3.86
C ILE A 97 -8.77 -3.87 -2.63
N GLY A 98 -8.49 -4.70 -1.63
CA GLY A 98 -9.27 -4.76 -0.40
C GLY A 98 -9.76 -6.16 -0.01
N ALA A 99 -9.23 -7.23 -0.62
CA ALA A 99 -9.49 -8.58 -0.13
C ALA A 99 -8.93 -8.76 1.29
N LEU A 100 -9.73 -9.40 2.15
CA LEU A 100 -9.36 -9.66 3.53
C LEU A 100 -8.30 -10.76 3.66
N ASP A 101 -8.43 -11.80 2.85
CA ASP A 101 -7.59 -13.00 2.93
C ASP A 101 -7.59 -13.75 1.59
N PHE A 102 -6.73 -14.75 1.53
CA PHE A 102 -6.55 -15.60 0.36
C PHE A 102 -6.49 -17.08 0.76
N LEU A 103 -7.24 -17.93 0.08
CA LEU A 103 -7.27 -19.39 0.27
C LEU A 103 -6.84 -20.12 -0.99
N GLU A 104 -5.83 -20.95 -0.88
CA GLU A 104 -5.38 -21.82 -1.97
C GLU A 104 -6.20 -23.10 -2.02
N LYS A 105 -6.73 -23.45 -3.20
CA LYS A 105 -7.41 -24.72 -3.45
C LYS A 105 -6.36 -25.85 -3.62
N PRO A 106 -6.53 -27.04 -3.01
CA PRO A 106 -7.70 -27.49 -2.25
C PRO A 106 -7.79 -26.85 -0.86
N ILE A 107 -8.99 -26.31 -0.54
CA ILE A 107 -9.21 -25.53 0.67
C ILE A 107 -9.33 -26.48 1.87
N GLY A 108 -8.36 -26.43 2.79
CA GLY A 108 -8.42 -27.19 4.02
C GLY A 108 -9.47 -26.64 5.01
N LEU A 109 -10.27 -27.53 5.61
CA LEU A 109 -11.34 -27.20 6.56
C LEU A 109 -10.91 -26.17 7.63
N GLN A 110 -9.78 -26.40 8.28
CA GLN A 110 -9.27 -25.51 9.33
C GLN A 110 -8.93 -24.10 8.80
N LYS A 111 -8.38 -24.02 7.57
CA LYS A 111 -8.05 -22.73 6.93
C LYS A 111 -9.31 -21.96 6.56
N LEU A 112 -10.32 -22.64 6.02
CA LEU A 112 -11.63 -22.07 5.71
C LEU A 112 -12.28 -21.50 6.96
N LEU A 113 -12.46 -22.30 8.00
CA LEU A 113 -13.09 -21.87 9.24
C LEU A 113 -12.30 -20.76 9.95
N ALA A 114 -10.97 -20.77 9.89
CA ALA A 114 -10.15 -19.70 10.42
C ALA A 114 -10.35 -18.38 9.65
N ALA A 115 -10.44 -18.44 8.33
CA ALA A 115 -10.69 -17.25 7.48
C ALA A 115 -12.11 -16.70 7.73
N VAL A 116 -13.12 -17.56 7.79
CA VAL A 116 -14.51 -17.19 8.11
C VAL A 116 -14.63 -16.56 9.50
N LYS A 117 -14.08 -17.22 10.53
CA LYS A 117 -14.06 -16.66 11.90
C LYS A 117 -13.35 -15.33 11.95
N ARG A 118 -12.28 -15.15 11.19
CA ARG A 118 -11.53 -13.87 11.08
C ARG A 118 -12.37 -12.80 10.41
N ALA A 119 -13.10 -13.15 9.35
CA ALA A 119 -13.98 -12.23 8.63
C ALA A 119 -15.13 -11.72 9.52
N PHE A 120 -15.75 -12.59 10.30
CA PHE A 120 -16.82 -12.22 11.24
C PHE A 120 -16.33 -11.59 12.56
N ALA A 121 -15.08 -11.85 12.95
CA ALA A 121 -14.46 -11.19 14.09
C ALA A 121 -14.04 -9.74 13.78
N GLN A 122 -13.91 -9.39 12.49
CA GLN A 122 -13.80 -8.00 12.09
C GLN A 122 -15.23 -7.45 11.96
N PRO A 123 -15.61 -6.44 12.76
CA PRO A 123 -16.86 -5.72 12.53
C PRO A 123 -16.83 -5.19 11.09
N ALA A 124 -17.89 -5.45 10.32
CA ALA A 124 -18.05 -5.00 8.97
C ALA A 124 -17.64 -3.53 8.87
N ASN A 125 -16.54 -3.25 8.17
CA ASN A 125 -16.00 -1.92 7.88
C ASN A 125 -16.17 -0.84 8.97
N THR A 126 -16.18 -1.22 10.23
CA THR A 126 -15.69 -0.32 11.24
C THR A 126 -14.17 -0.38 11.09
N VAL A 127 -13.62 0.48 10.21
CA VAL A 127 -12.33 1.07 10.50
C VAL A 127 -12.37 1.27 12.02
N LYS A 128 -11.57 0.50 12.80
CA LYS A 128 -11.34 0.82 14.22
C LYS A 128 -11.19 2.32 14.22
N PRO A 129 -11.87 3.07 15.09
CA PRO A 129 -11.64 4.50 15.14
C PRO A 129 -10.14 4.62 15.24
N THR A 130 -9.55 5.01 14.13
CA THR A 130 -8.11 5.28 14.06
C THR A 130 -7.97 6.26 15.17
N GLN A 131 -7.24 5.87 16.18
CA GLN A 131 -7.06 6.64 17.40
C GLN A 131 -6.86 8.07 16.92
N GLY A 132 -7.76 8.99 17.22
CA GLY A 132 -7.71 10.34 16.70
C GLY A 132 -6.31 10.96 16.81
N LEU A 133 -6.12 12.21 17.08
CA LEU A 133 -4.80 12.84 17.16
C LEU A 133 -3.79 12.11 18.08
N GLN A 134 -4.24 11.23 18.97
CA GLN A 134 -3.35 10.34 19.75
C GLN A 134 -2.48 9.42 18.88
N SER A 135 -2.91 9.12 17.66
CA SER A 135 -2.08 8.38 16.68
C SER A 135 -0.95 9.20 16.08
N LEU A 136 -0.94 10.51 16.29
CA LEU A 136 0.13 11.41 15.83
C LEU A 136 1.17 11.69 16.93
N GLY A 137 0.86 11.41 18.19
CA GLY A 137 1.73 11.66 19.35
C GLY A 137 1.09 12.51 20.44
N ASN A 138 1.93 12.89 21.40
CA ASN A 138 1.53 13.68 22.56
C ASN A 138 2.52 14.82 22.90
N SER A 139 3.45 15.11 21.99
CA SER A 139 4.39 16.23 22.11
C SER A 139 3.68 17.58 22.23
N SER A 140 4.41 18.61 22.61
CA SER A 140 3.93 20.00 22.62
C SER A 140 3.43 20.44 21.27
N THR A 141 4.12 20.04 20.18
CA THR A 141 3.76 20.33 18.79
C THR A 141 2.40 19.71 18.43
N ILE A 142 2.16 18.46 18.77
CA ILE A 142 0.88 17.78 18.50
C ILE A 142 -0.24 18.30 19.40
N ASN A 143 0.06 18.70 20.63
CA ASN A 143 -0.91 19.36 21.51
C ASN A 143 -1.33 20.73 20.94
N GLY A 144 -0.41 21.51 20.40
CA GLY A 144 -0.72 22.77 19.71
C GLY A 144 -1.61 22.54 18.47
N LEU A 145 -1.35 21.49 17.67
CA LEU A 145 -2.22 21.10 16.56
C LEU A 145 -3.63 20.73 17.09
N ARG A 146 -3.72 19.97 18.18
CA ARG A 146 -5.00 19.59 18.82
C ARG A 146 -5.79 20.82 19.21
N GLU A 147 -5.16 21.76 19.93
CA GLU A 147 -5.80 23.01 20.33
C GLU A 147 -6.30 23.83 19.12
N ALA A 148 -5.51 23.93 18.06
CA ALA A 148 -5.92 24.60 16.83
C ALA A 148 -7.14 23.93 16.17
N LEU A 149 -7.17 22.60 16.12
CA LEU A 149 -8.31 21.84 15.60
C LEU A 149 -9.55 21.99 16.48
N ASP A 150 -9.39 21.96 17.81
CA ASP A 150 -10.50 22.13 18.78
C ASP A 150 -11.11 23.54 18.70
N GLN A 151 -10.31 24.58 18.49
CA GLN A 151 -10.79 25.96 18.29
C GLN A 151 -11.70 26.08 17.06
N VAL A 152 -11.39 25.37 16.00
CA VAL A 152 -12.19 25.39 14.76
C VAL A 152 -13.29 24.33 14.76
N ALA A 153 -13.31 23.42 15.75
CA ALA A 153 -14.26 22.31 15.79
C ALA A 153 -15.74 22.75 15.85
N SER A 154 -16.03 23.91 16.44
CA SER A 154 -17.37 24.48 16.53
C SER A 154 -17.87 25.10 15.23
N GLN A 155 -16.95 25.50 14.34
CA GLN A 155 -17.27 26.16 13.08
C GLN A 155 -17.63 25.14 12.00
N SER A 156 -18.65 25.43 11.17
CA SER A 156 -19.06 24.51 10.09
C SER A 156 -18.42 24.85 8.74
N LEU A 157 -17.43 25.73 8.72
CA LEU A 157 -16.75 26.16 7.51
C LEU A 157 -15.84 25.06 6.94
N PRO A 158 -15.63 25.04 5.61
CA PRO A 158 -14.60 24.23 4.99
C PRO A 158 -13.23 24.53 5.57
N LEU A 159 -12.41 23.48 5.75
CA LEU A 159 -11.09 23.56 6.33
C LEU A 159 -10.11 22.81 5.44
N ILE A 160 -8.92 23.42 5.23
CA ILE A 160 -7.82 22.76 4.54
C ILE A 160 -6.67 22.49 5.50
N LEU A 161 -6.21 21.23 5.50
CA LEU A 161 -4.99 20.80 6.15
C LEU A 161 -3.83 20.94 5.17
N THR A 162 -2.73 21.54 5.59
CA THR A 162 -1.53 21.69 4.76
C THR A 162 -0.34 21.02 5.43
N GLY A 163 0.52 20.36 4.67
CA GLY A 163 1.70 19.68 5.21
C GLY A 163 2.28 18.67 4.24
N GLU A 164 3.18 17.85 4.73
CA GLU A 164 3.83 16.82 3.93
C GLU A 164 2.98 15.56 3.76
N PRO A 165 3.22 14.75 2.71
CA PRO A 165 2.59 13.46 2.54
C PRO A 165 2.81 12.57 3.77
N GLY A 166 1.77 11.85 4.22
CA GLY A 166 1.88 10.95 5.36
C GLY A 166 1.91 11.61 6.74
N ALA A 167 1.73 12.94 6.85
CA ALA A 167 1.72 13.66 8.14
C ALA A 167 0.49 13.40 9.02
N GLY A 168 -0.49 12.59 8.54
CA GLY A 168 -1.64 12.19 9.35
C GLY A 168 -2.90 13.05 9.15
N PHE A 169 -3.11 13.60 7.96
CA PHE A 169 -4.30 14.41 7.64
C PHE A 169 -5.62 13.72 7.96
N GLU A 170 -5.72 12.40 7.71
CA GLU A 170 -6.95 11.66 8.01
C GLU A 170 -7.23 11.59 9.52
N ALA A 171 -6.19 11.48 10.36
CA ALA A 171 -6.35 11.50 11.82
C ALA A 171 -6.88 12.87 12.29
N CYS A 172 -6.41 13.97 11.69
CA CYS A 172 -6.93 15.32 11.95
C CYS A 172 -8.40 15.45 11.52
N ALA A 173 -8.74 14.95 10.33
CA ALA A 173 -10.12 15.00 9.84
C ALA A 173 -11.08 14.16 10.70
N ARG A 174 -10.63 12.99 11.17
CA ARG A 174 -11.40 12.14 12.09
C ARG A 174 -11.59 12.79 13.46
N HIS A 175 -10.57 13.49 13.97
CA HIS A 175 -10.69 14.25 15.22
C HIS A 175 -11.79 15.32 15.14
N LEU A 176 -11.93 15.97 13.99
CA LEU A 176 -12.97 16.96 13.74
C LEU A 176 -14.38 16.36 13.52
N THR A 177 -14.48 15.04 13.40
CA THR A 177 -15.77 14.37 13.19
C THR A 177 -16.53 14.29 14.51
N ARG A 178 -17.77 14.79 14.50
CA ARG A 178 -18.64 14.75 15.68
C ARG A 178 -18.96 13.32 16.09
N ALA A 179 -19.12 13.08 17.38
CA ALA A 179 -19.55 11.78 17.88
C ALA A 179 -20.90 11.35 17.24
N GLY A 180 -20.93 10.16 16.65
CA GLY A 180 -22.08 9.64 15.94
C GLY A 180 -22.30 10.18 14.51
N GLY A 181 -21.47 11.10 14.03
CA GLY A 181 -21.49 11.59 12.65
C GLY A 181 -20.77 10.63 11.68
N GLY A 182 -21.23 10.59 10.44
CA GLY A 182 -20.62 9.78 9.39
C GLY A 182 -19.25 10.35 8.96
N PHE A 183 -18.28 9.48 8.66
CA PHE A 183 -17.00 9.87 8.06
C PHE A 183 -16.88 9.28 6.66
N VAL A 184 -16.78 10.14 5.66
CA VAL A 184 -16.67 9.73 4.25
C VAL A 184 -15.38 10.32 3.67
N ALA A 185 -14.51 9.45 3.16
CA ALA A 185 -13.30 9.85 2.45
C ALA A 185 -13.36 9.28 1.03
N PRO A 186 -13.77 10.07 0.02
CA PRO A 186 -13.82 9.63 -1.36
C PRO A 186 -12.46 9.08 -1.83
N ASN A 187 -12.48 7.97 -2.54
CA ASN A 187 -11.26 7.30 -2.98
C ASN A 187 -10.86 7.65 -4.41
N SER A 188 -11.77 8.28 -5.17
CA SER A 188 -11.51 8.65 -6.56
C SER A 188 -12.16 9.97 -6.95
N ASN A 189 -11.69 10.56 -8.06
CA ASN A 189 -12.28 11.74 -8.66
C ASN A 189 -13.70 11.47 -9.19
N GLU A 190 -13.95 10.25 -9.67
CA GLU A 190 -15.28 9.86 -10.15
C GLU A 190 -16.33 9.92 -9.03
N GLU A 191 -15.97 9.47 -7.81
CA GLU A 191 -16.88 9.53 -6.66
C GLU A 191 -17.28 10.96 -6.33
N LEU A 192 -16.34 11.92 -6.42
CA LEU A 192 -16.61 13.34 -6.23
C LEU A 192 -17.43 13.96 -7.38
N ALA A 193 -17.32 13.43 -8.58
CA ALA A 193 -18.05 13.91 -9.76
C ALA A 193 -19.50 13.42 -9.83
N LEU A 194 -19.85 12.38 -9.05
CA LEU A 194 -21.21 11.86 -8.99
C LEU A 194 -22.18 12.81 -8.26
N PRO A 195 -23.51 12.64 -8.44
CA PRO A 195 -24.50 13.38 -7.67
C PRO A 195 -24.25 13.23 -6.16
N PRO A 196 -24.21 14.32 -5.38
CA PRO A 196 -23.68 14.29 -4.01
C PRO A 196 -24.63 13.64 -2.98
N GLN A 197 -25.83 13.20 -3.36
CA GLN A 197 -26.86 12.78 -2.41
C GLN A 197 -26.43 11.57 -1.56
N ASP A 198 -25.81 10.55 -2.17
CA ASP A 198 -25.32 9.38 -1.44
C ASP A 198 -24.20 9.77 -0.44
N MET A 199 -23.25 10.57 -0.88
CA MET A 199 -22.16 11.07 -0.04
C MET A 199 -22.70 11.91 1.13
N LEU A 200 -23.69 12.77 0.89
CA LEU A 200 -24.35 13.56 1.92
C LEU A 200 -25.07 12.69 2.94
N ASN A 201 -25.75 11.63 2.50
CA ASN A 201 -26.45 10.71 3.39
C ASN A 201 -25.45 9.91 4.27
N ARG A 202 -24.37 9.41 3.67
CA ARG A 202 -23.32 8.66 4.39
C ARG A 202 -22.55 9.51 5.38
N ALA A 203 -22.33 10.79 5.08
CA ALA A 203 -21.59 11.73 5.92
C ALA A 203 -22.46 12.53 6.89
N ALA A 204 -23.77 12.28 6.95
CA ALA A 204 -24.72 13.10 7.70
C ALA A 204 -24.27 13.35 9.15
N GLY A 205 -24.28 14.61 9.56
CA GLY A 205 -23.83 15.04 10.89
C GLY A 205 -22.34 14.93 11.17
N GLY A 206 -21.53 14.51 10.19
CA GLY A 206 -20.10 14.21 10.36
C GLY A 206 -19.17 14.95 9.39
N THR A 207 -18.27 14.24 8.73
CA THR A 207 -17.18 14.84 7.94
C THR A 207 -17.04 14.17 6.58
N ILE A 208 -16.85 14.99 5.53
CA ILE A 208 -16.32 14.54 4.24
C ILE A 208 -14.85 14.97 4.19
N PHE A 209 -13.96 14.02 3.93
CA PHE A 209 -12.51 14.26 3.89
C PHE A 209 -11.94 14.00 2.50
N VAL A 210 -11.41 15.02 1.85
CA VAL A 210 -10.72 14.92 0.55
C VAL A 210 -9.21 14.92 0.79
N ARG A 211 -8.57 13.78 0.51
CA ARG A 211 -7.19 13.50 0.91
C ARG A 211 -6.13 14.44 0.35
N ASP A 212 -6.26 14.85 -0.92
CA ASP A 212 -5.37 15.84 -1.53
C ASP A 212 -6.05 16.53 -2.70
N ILE A 213 -6.24 17.83 -2.59
CA ILE A 213 -6.89 18.64 -3.63
C ILE A 213 -6.01 18.83 -4.87
N ALA A 214 -4.69 18.64 -4.77
CA ALA A 214 -3.76 18.77 -5.89
C ALA A 214 -4.01 17.74 -7.02
N TRP A 215 -4.72 16.63 -6.74
CA TRP A 215 -5.01 15.57 -7.69
C TRP A 215 -6.44 15.60 -8.24
N LEU A 216 -7.21 16.65 -7.91
CA LEU A 216 -8.59 16.77 -8.38
C LEU A 216 -8.64 17.16 -9.86
N ASP A 217 -9.30 16.34 -10.65
CA ASP A 217 -9.65 16.71 -12.03
C ASP A 217 -10.79 17.75 -12.07
N ARG A 218 -11.05 18.31 -13.24
CA ARG A 218 -12.07 19.37 -13.39
C ARG A 218 -13.48 18.89 -13.03
N LYS A 219 -13.79 17.61 -13.24
CA LYS A 219 -15.11 17.04 -12.91
C LYS A 219 -15.30 16.95 -11.40
N ALA A 220 -14.29 16.45 -10.69
CA ALA A 220 -14.29 16.38 -9.24
C ALA A 220 -14.34 17.79 -8.60
N GLN A 221 -13.61 18.76 -9.15
CA GLN A 221 -13.68 20.15 -8.71
C GLN A 221 -15.11 20.74 -8.87
N THR A 222 -15.75 20.50 -10.00
CA THR A 222 -17.16 20.89 -10.22
C THR A 222 -18.10 20.16 -9.24
N GLY A 223 -17.84 18.87 -8.97
CA GLY A 223 -18.60 18.10 -8.00
C GLY A 223 -18.50 18.68 -6.59
N LEU A 224 -17.29 19.07 -6.15
CA LEU A 224 -17.09 19.75 -4.85
C LEU A 224 -17.80 21.11 -4.78
N LEU A 225 -17.72 21.94 -5.84
CA LEU A 225 -18.47 23.21 -5.91
C LEU A 225 -19.97 22.99 -5.75
N ASN A 226 -20.53 21.93 -6.32
CA ASN A 226 -21.95 21.55 -6.19
C ASN A 226 -22.28 20.94 -4.82
N LEU A 227 -21.30 20.38 -4.12
CA LEU A 227 -21.44 19.75 -2.81
C LEU A 227 -21.45 20.81 -1.69
N ILE A 228 -20.52 21.76 -1.70
CA ILE A 228 -20.31 22.75 -0.63
C ILE A 228 -21.60 23.46 -0.19
N PRO A 229 -22.48 23.98 -1.07
CA PRO A 229 -23.69 24.67 -0.65
C PRO A 229 -24.69 23.76 0.10
N LYS A 230 -24.56 22.44 0.00
CA LYS A 230 -25.49 21.46 0.60
C LYS A 230 -25.01 20.98 1.97
N LEU A 231 -23.76 21.21 2.34
CA LEU A 231 -23.14 20.68 3.55
C LEU A 231 -23.83 21.18 4.82
N GLU A 232 -24.14 22.47 4.88
CA GLU A 232 -24.77 23.08 6.06
C GLU A 232 -26.13 22.44 6.39
N LYS A 233 -26.98 22.19 5.39
CA LYS A 233 -28.27 21.52 5.55
C LYS A 233 -28.13 20.14 6.19
N HIS A 234 -27.08 19.40 5.88
CA HIS A 234 -26.81 18.06 6.38
C HIS A 234 -25.91 18.05 7.62
N LYS A 235 -25.52 19.23 8.13
CA LYS A 235 -24.58 19.40 9.26
C LYS A 235 -23.25 18.67 9.03
N ILE A 236 -22.75 18.70 7.81
CA ILE A 236 -21.52 18.03 7.39
C ILE A 236 -20.40 19.07 7.34
N ARG A 237 -19.22 18.67 7.82
CA ARG A 237 -17.98 19.43 7.65
C ARG A 237 -17.22 18.91 6.44
N LEU A 238 -16.70 19.82 5.62
CA LEU A 238 -15.72 19.49 4.60
C LEU A 238 -14.31 19.76 5.13
N VAL A 239 -13.51 18.72 5.17
CA VAL A 239 -12.06 18.79 5.45
C VAL A 239 -11.33 18.36 4.19
N THR A 240 -10.42 19.19 3.72
CA THR A 240 -9.56 18.87 2.58
C THR A 240 -8.11 18.87 3.03
N ALA A 241 -7.22 18.29 2.24
CA ALA A 241 -5.79 18.39 2.50
C ALA A 241 -5.03 18.80 1.23
N SER A 242 -3.86 19.37 1.40
CA SER A 242 -2.91 19.64 0.34
C SER A 242 -1.50 19.31 0.78
N THR A 243 -0.83 18.48 -0.03
CA THR A 243 0.59 18.19 0.11
C THR A 243 1.47 19.19 -0.62
N ARG A 244 0.85 20.07 -1.43
CA ARG A 244 1.54 21.15 -2.14
C ARG A 244 1.23 22.48 -1.49
N PRO A 245 2.17 23.44 -1.53
CA PRO A 245 1.91 24.83 -1.14
C PRO A 245 0.72 25.41 -1.91
N LEU A 246 -0.11 26.20 -1.25
CA LEU A 246 -1.36 26.72 -1.81
C LEU A 246 -1.14 27.66 -3.01
N ASP A 247 -0.02 28.36 -3.06
CA ASP A 247 0.40 29.22 -4.18
C ASP A 247 0.65 28.40 -5.46
N GLN A 248 1.14 27.17 -5.33
CA GLN A 248 1.37 26.26 -6.47
C GLN A 248 0.08 25.62 -7.01
N LEU A 249 -1.01 25.71 -6.28
CA LEU A 249 -2.33 25.22 -6.73
C LEU A 249 -3.04 26.24 -7.64
N THR A 250 -2.56 27.46 -7.69
CA THR A 250 -3.12 28.52 -8.54
C THR A 250 -3.00 28.10 -10.02
N GLY A 251 -4.13 28.07 -10.73
CA GLY A 251 -4.20 27.62 -12.12
C GLY A 251 -4.46 26.11 -12.30
N GLN A 252 -4.27 25.29 -11.26
CA GLN A 252 -4.66 23.86 -11.27
C GLN A 252 -6.06 23.67 -10.68
N ILE A 253 -6.35 24.39 -9.62
CA ILE A 253 -7.67 24.38 -8.96
C ILE A 253 -8.46 25.62 -9.38
N GLU A 254 -9.76 25.41 -9.60
CA GLU A 254 -10.72 26.49 -9.90
C GLU A 254 -10.62 27.58 -8.82
N PRO A 255 -10.41 28.86 -9.19
CA PRO A 255 -10.20 29.94 -8.21
C PRO A 255 -11.33 30.05 -7.17
N GLU A 256 -12.57 29.84 -7.60
CA GLU A 256 -13.72 29.90 -6.71
C GLU A 256 -13.70 28.73 -5.70
N LEU A 257 -13.36 27.51 -6.15
CA LEU A 257 -13.21 26.38 -5.26
C LEU A 257 -12.08 26.61 -4.25
N LEU A 258 -10.91 27.05 -4.70
CA LEU A 258 -9.77 27.33 -3.83
C LEU A 258 -10.15 28.36 -2.76
N ARG A 259 -10.83 29.45 -3.13
CA ARG A 259 -11.32 30.47 -2.20
C ARG A 259 -12.27 29.90 -1.14
N GLN A 260 -13.15 28.96 -1.52
CA GLN A 260 -14.07 28.32 -0.58
C GLN A 260 -13.37 27.35 0.35
N LEU A 261 -12.35 26.62 -0.12
CA LEU A 261 -11.63 25.63 0.67
C LEU A 261 -10.62 26.25 1.64
N THR A 262 -10.07 27.43 1.34
CA THR A 262 -9.03 28.11 2.13
C THR A 262 -9.57 29.06 3.20
N GLN A 263 -10.83 28.91 3.60
CA GLN A 263 -11.42 29.75 4.67
C GLN A 263 -10.74 29.54 6.02
N ILE A 264 -10.36 28.28 6.30
CA ILE A 264 -9.59 27.89 7.48
C ILE A 264 -8.42 27.04 7.00
N ILE A 265 -7.21 27.43 7.37
CA ILE A 265 -5.98 26.70 7.02
C ILE A 265 -5.34 26.23 8.32
N VAL A 266 -5.08 24.93 8.43
CA VAL A 266 -4.41 24.33 9.58
C VAL A 266 -3.16 23.58 9.09
N PRO A 267 -1.95 24.04 9.44
CA PRO A 267 -0.74 23.31 9.12
C PRO A 267 -0.61 22.08 10.01
N VAL A 268 -0.29 20.93 9.39
CA VAL A 268 0.00 19.68 10.09
C VAL A 268 1.52 19.51 10.10
N PRO A 269 2.15 19.40 11.29
CA PRO A 269 3.60 19.29 11.39
C PRO A 269 4.11 17.98 10.79
N ALA A 270 5.33 18.01 10.27
CA ALA A 270 6.02 16.82 9.82
C ALA A 270 6.52 16.00 11.04
N LEU A 271 6.69 14.69 10.86
CA LEU A 271 7.10 13.78 11.94
C LEU A 271 8.45 14.18 12.58
N ARG A 272 9.37 14.75 11.81
CA ARG A 272 10.66 15.27 12.31
C ARG A 272 10.50 16.48 13.25
N ASP A 273 9.40 17.24 13.14
CA ASP A 273 9.12 18.40 13.99
C ASP A 273 8.61 17.99 15.39
N HIS A 274 8.31 16.70 15.57
CA HIS A 274 7.93 16.08 16.84
C HIS A 274 8.57 14.70 17.00
N ALA A 275 9.87 14.59 16.70
CA ALA A 275 10.63 13.35 16.74
C ALA A 275 10.61 12.65 18.12
N GLU A 276 10.32 13.36 19.18
CA GLU A 276 10.12 12.84 20.54
C GLU A 276 8.95 11.85 20.66
N ASP A 277 7.97 11.92 19.74
CA ASP A 277 6.84 10.99 19.70
C ASP A 277 7.19 9.66 18.98
N ILE A 278 8.25 9.62 18.17
CA ILE A 278 8.60 8.47 17.33
C ILE A 278 8.73 7.16 18.12
N PRO A 279 9.40 7.11 19.30
CA PRO A 279 9.49 5.86 20.06
C PRO A 279 8.11 5.30 20.44
N ALA A 280 7.23 6.14 20.95
CA ALA A 280 5.88 5.72 21.36
C ALA A 280 5.01 5.32 20.15
N LEU A 281 5.14 6.06 19.04
CA LEU A 281 4.45 5.75 17.79
C LEU A 281 4.93 4.41 17.21
N ALA A 282 6.25 4.17 17.18
CA ALA A 282 6.84 2.94 16.66
C ALA A 282 6.40 1.71 17.49
N GLU A 283 6.39 1.79 18.82
CA GLU A 283 5.92 0.72 19.69
C GLU A 283 4.42 0.44 19.53
N ASN A 284 3.61 1.49 19.37
CA ASN A 284 2.19 1.38 19.13
C ASN A 284 1.88 0.71 17.77
N LEU A 285 2.55 1.16 16.71
CA LEU A 285 2.46 0.58 15.37
C LEU A 285 2.93 -0.89 15.36
N LEU A 286 4.00 -1.21 16.08
CA LEU A 286 4.49 -2.57 16.23
C LEU A 286 3.45 -3.46 16.92
N SER A 287 2.89 -3.00 18.05
CA SER A 287 1.89 -3.76 18.79
C SER A 287 0.62 -4.01 17.96
N GLN A 288 0.17 -3.02 17.20
CA GLN A 288 -0.95 -3.17 16.27
C GLN A 288 -0.64 -4.18 15.16
N THR A 289 0.57 -4.11 14.58
CA THR A 289 1.02 -5.03 13.53
C THR A 289 1.14 -6.45 14.03
N VAL A 290 1.71 -6.65 15.21
CA VAL A 290 1.83 -7.96 15.89
C VAL A 290 0.44 -8.55 16.16
N ALA A 291 -0.48 -7.76 16.71
CA ALA A 291 -1.84 -8.18 17.00
C ALA A 291 -2.62 -8.55 15.72
N ALA A 292 -2.52 -7.71 14.67
CA ALA A 292 -3.20 -7.93 13.41
C ALA A 292 -2.73 -9.19 12.67
N ASN A 293 -1.41 -9.50 12.76
CA ASN A 293 -0.81 -10.62 12.05
C ASN A 293 -0.59 -11.85 12.95
N LYS A 294 -1.06 -11.82 14.21
CA LYS A 294 -0.92 -12.91 15.20
C LYS A 294 0.54 -13.37 15.38
N LEU A 295 1.47 -12.43 15.33
CA LEU A 295 2.90 -12.70 15.53
C LEU A 295 3.20 -12.88 17.02
N GLY A 296 4.35 -13.49 17.35
CA GLY A 296 4.89 -13.52 18.69
C GLY A 296 5.13 -12.10 19.24
N VAL A 297 5.20 -11.96 20.57
CA VAL A 297 5.45 -10.66 21.21
C VAL A 297 6.80 -10.13 20.76
N ARG A 298 6.82 -8.88 20.25
CA ARG A 298 8.01 -8.18 19.79
C ARG A 298 8.10 -6.82 20.43
N ARG A 299 9.33 -6.34 20.64
CA ARG A 299 9.63 -5.01 21.16
C ARG A 299 10.85 -4.45 20.45
N PHE A 300 10.93 -3.14 20.36
CA PHE A 300 12.16 -2.50 19.92
C PHE A 300 13.17 -2.39 21.06
N SER A 301 14.46 -2.59 20.79
CA SER A 301 15.51 -2.21 21.71
C SER A 301 15.60 -0.67 21.82
N LYS A 302 16.13 -0.16 22.92
CA LYS A 302 16.31 1.30 23.11
C LYS A 302 17.17 1.91 22.00
N SER A 303 18.21 1.20 21.56
CA SER A 303 19.09 1.62 20.46
C SER A 303 18.36 1.67 19.12
N ALA A 304 17.43 0.73 18.86
CA ALA A 304 16.60 0.75 17.67
C ALA A 304 15.63 1.95 17.66
N LEU A 305 14.97 2.23 18.78
CA LEU A 305 14.09 3.40 18.92
C LEU A 305 14.85 4.72 18.74
N GLN A 306 16.04 4.82 19.31
CA GLN A 306 16.90 5.99 19.15
C GLN A 306 17.29 6.21 17.69
N LEU A 307 17.64 5.14 16.96
CA LEU A 307 17.95 5.22 15.54
C LEU A 307 16.73 5.68 14.71
N LEU A 308 15.52 5.18 15.01
CA LEU A 308 14.29 5.63 14.36
C LEU A 308 14.01 7.11 14.61
N SER A 309 14.28 7.62 15.83
CA SER A 309 14.07 9.04 16.18
C SER A 309 15.04 9.99 15.50
N GLN A 310 16.17 9.50 14.97
CA GLN A 310 17.18 10.30 14.29
C GLN A 310 16.95 10.44 12.78
N GLN A 311 15.89 9.84 12.25
CA GLN A 311 15.58 9.90 10.81
C GLN A 311 14.66 11.08 10.49
N ASP A 312 14.80 11.60 9.27
CA ASP A 312 14.00 12.75 8.80
C ASP A 312 12.57 12.40 8.39
N TRP A 313 12.32 11.14 8.08
CA TRP A 313 11.01 10.61 7.69
C TRP A 313 10.27 11.44 6.62
N PRO A 314 10.76 11.55 5.39
CA PRO A 314 10.10 12.36 4.34
C PRO A 314 8.70 11.84 3.97
N GLY A 315 8.37 10.59 4.25
CA GLY A 315 7.02 10.03 4.15
C GLY A 315 6.27 9.98 5.48
N ASN A 316 6.78 10.66 6.49
CA ASN A 316 6.17 10.87 7.80
C ASN A 316 5.68 9.57 8.49
N ILE A 317 4.51 9.59 9.10
CA ILE A 317 3.94 8.47 9.85
C ILE A 317 3.66 7.27 8.95
N ASP A 318 3.27 7.49 7.70
CA ASP A 318 3.02 6.40 6.75
C ASP A 318 4.32 5.65 6.43
N GLN A 319 5.43 6.36 6.29
CA GLN A 319 6.74 5.74 6.09
C GLN A 319 7.18 4.99 7.35
N LEU A 320 7.03 5.58 8.54
CA LEU A 320 7.33 4.91 9.81
C LEU A 320 6.50 3.63 9.96
N ALA A 321 5.20 3.69 9.66
CA ALA A 321 4.30 2.53 9.72
C ALA A 321 4.74 1.40 8.78
N ASN A 322 5.16 1.74 7.55
CA ASN A 322 5.67 0.75 6.60
C ASN A 322 6.99 0.11 7.06
N VAL A 323 7.90 0.90 7.62
CA VAL A 323 9.17 0.40 8.20
C VAL A 323 8.90 -0.54 9.37
N VAL A 324 8.06 -0.12 10.31
CA VAL A 324 7.68 -0.94 11.49
C VAL A 324 7.01 -2.24 11.04
N LYS A 325 6.09 -2.16 10.08
CA LYS A 325 5.41 -3.34 9.51
C LYS A 325 6.40 -4.29 8.85
N SER A 326 7.35 -3.79 8.07
CA SER A 326 8.39 -4.61 7.45
C SER A 326 9.25 -5.31 8.50
N LEU A 327 9.72 -4.58 9.52
CA LEU A 327 10.51 -5.15 10.61
C LEU A 327 9.73 -6.19 11.41
N ALA A 328 8.43 -5.96 11.63
CA ALA A 328 7.57 -6.92 12.32
C ALA A 328 7.37 -8.20 11.53
N LEU A 329 7.28 -8.16 10.20
CA LEU A 329 7.02 -9.31 9.35
C LEU A 329 8.26 -10.11 8.99
N THR A 330 9.42 -9.45 8.82
CA THR A 330 10.67 -10.08 8.35
C THR A 330 11.57 -10.56 9.49
N GLY A 331 11.39 -10.07 10.71
CA GLY A 331 12.19 -10.45 11.88
C GLY A 331 11.84 -11.84 12.44
N ARG A 332 12.81 -12.50 13.10
CA ARG A 332 12.55 -13.69 13.93
C ARG A 332 11.84 -13.26 15.22
N ASP A 333 11.21 -14.21 15.94
CA ASP A 333 10.59 -13.92 17.24
C ASP A 333 11.62 -13.35 18.22
N GLY A 334 11.21 -12.30 18.95
CA GLY A 334 12.05 -11.62 19.92
C GLY A 334 12.19 -10.11 19.68
N ASP A 335 13.16 -9.49 20.33
CA ASP A 335 13.41 -8.06 20.27
C ASP A 335 13.99 -7.64 18.90
N ILE A 336 13.50 -6.52 18.38
CA ILE A 336 13.99 -5.88 17.16
C ILE A 336 15.16 -4.96 17.54
N ASP A 337 16.36 -5.40 17.24
CA ASP A 337 17.58 -4.65 17.58
C ASP A 337 17.96 -3.65 16.48
N ILE A 338 19.02 -2.87 16.73
CA ILE A 338 19.52 -1.81 15.85
C ILE A 338 19.90 -2.30 14.44
N LEU A 339 20.46 -3.50 14.30
CA LEU A 339 20.96 -4.02 13.02
C LEU A 339 19.88 -4.24 11.96
N PRO A 340 18.73 -4.88 12.25
CA PRO A 340 17.63 -4.97 11.29
C PRO A 340 17.10 -3.59 10.88
N VAL A 341 16.99 -2.66 11.83
CA VAL A 341 16.53 -1.30 11.58
C VAL A 341 17.49 -0.54 10.67
N SER A 342 18.80 -0.55 10.99
CA SER A 342 19.79 0.15 10.19
C SER A 342 19.90 -0.38 8.75
N ARG A 343 19.77 -1.70 8.55
CA ARG A 343 19.78 -2.31 7.22
C ARG A 343 18.57 -1.86 6.40
N LEU A 344 17.37 -1.84 7.00
CA LEU A 344 16.18 -1.43 6.30
C LEU A 344 16.21 0.06 5.98
N LEU A 345 16.63 0.91 6.91
CA LEU A 345 16.76 2.36 6.69
C LEU A 345 17.79 2.68 5.60
N ALA A 346 18.93 1.98 5.57
CA ALA A 346 19.93 2.13 4.51
C ALA A 346 19.37 1.82 3.11
N GLN A 347 18.43 0.90 2.99
CA GLN A 347 17.73 0.60 1.72
C GLN A 347 16.73 1.68 1.32
N LEU A 348 16.22 2.45 2.27
CA LEU A 348 15.22 3.50 2.05
C LEU A 348 15.84 4.90 1.91
N SER A 349 17.12 5.07 2.19
CA SER A 349 17.82 6.34 2.06
C SER A 349 17.86 6.79 0.60
N PRO A 350 17.64 8.08 0.31
CA PRO A 350 17.71 8.64 -1.05
C PRO A 350 19.04 8.35 -1.74
N GLU A 351 20.13 8.32 -0.99
CA GLU A 351 21.47 7.96 -1.49
C GLU A 351 21.53 6.51 -1.99
N SER A 352 20.78 5.58 -1.37
CA SER A 352 20.66 4.20 -1.86
C SER A 352 19.71 4.12 -3.07
N GLN A 353 18.71 4.97 -3.15
CA GLN A 353 17.83 5.07 -4.32
C GLN A 353 18.55 5.75 -5.49
N VAL A 354 19.36 6.77 -5.21
CA VAL A 354 20.25 7.38 -6.21
C VAL A 354 21.31 6.37 -6.63
N ALA A 355 21.91 5.63 -5.69
CA ALA A 355 22.84 4.54 -6.02
C ALA A 355 22.15 3.39 -6.79
N THR A 356 20.88 3.08 -6.49
CA THR A 356 20.12 2.08 -7.26
C THR A 356 19.64 2.63 -8.59
N THR A 357 19.29 3.91 -8.65
CA THR A 357 18.92 4.60 -9.90
C THR A 357 20.17 4.96 -10.72
N GLU A 358 21.28 5.33 -10.08
CA GLU A 358 22.58 5.52 -10.73
C GLU A 358 23.19 4.18 -11.15
N ILE A 359 23.00 3.08 -10.38
CA ILE A 359 23.38 1.73 -10.81
C ILE A 359 22.49 1.26 -11.97
N GLN A 360 21.21 1.63 -12.03
CA GLN A 360 20.36 1.39 -13.19
C GLN A 360 20.62 2.37 -14.35
N GLN A 361 21.09 3.58 -14.07
CA GLN A 361 21.51 4.55 -15.10
C GLN A 361 23.01 4.48 -15.42
N ALA A 362 23.85 3.87 -14.56
CA ALA A 362 25.28 3.69 -14.75
C ALA A 362 25.69 2.27 -15.20
N MET A 363 24.73 1.40 -15.55
CA MET A 363 25.02 0.33 -16.48
C MET A 363 24.72 0.87 -17.88
N PRO A 364 25.72 1.34 -18.64
CA PRO A 364 25.53 1.45 -20.05
C PRO A 364 25.24 0.02 -20.53
N LEU A 365 23.98 -0.27 -20.82
CA LEU A 365 23.64 -1.43 -21.61
C LEU A 365 24.52 -1.28 -22.87
N PRO A 366 25.23 -2.33 -23.29
CA PRO A 366 25.95 -2.24 -24.54
C PRO A 366 24.95 -1.77 -25.59
N GLN A 367 25.25 -0.67 -26.27
CA GLN A 367 24.48 -0.26 -27.42
C GLN A 367 24.80 -1.33 -28.50
N ILE A 368 24.04 -2.41 -28.42
CA ILE A 368 24.09 -3.46 -29.44
C ILE A 368 23.37 -2.88 -30.63
N ASP A 369 24.11 -2.67 -31.72
CA ASP A 369 23.51 -2.27 -32.96
C ASP A 369 22.62 -3.41 -33.47
N LEU A 370 21.32 -3.18 -33.50
CA LEU A 370 20.32 -4.18 -33.89
C LEU A 370 20.34 -4.44 -35.42
N ASP A 371 21.02 -3.62 -36.18
CA ASP A 371 21.20 -3.80 -37.64
C ASP A 371 22.36 -4.76 -37.97
N LEU A 372 23.13 -5.22 -36.95
CA LEU A 372 24.21 -6.18 -37.14
C LEU A 372 23.68 -7.62 -37.29
N PRO A 373 24.39 -8.45 -38.07
CA PRO A 373 24.13 -9.89 -38.10
C PRO A 373 24.20 -10.49 -36.66
N LEU A 374 23.33 -11.43 -36.34
CA LEU A 374 23.20 -12.04 -35.02
C LEU A 374 24.56 -12.50 -34.42
N ARG A 375 25.45 -12.99 -35.23
CA ARG A 375 26.79 -13.44 -34.82
C ARG A 375 27.61 -12.26 -34.24
N GLU A 376 27.63 -11.13 -34.93
CA GLU A 376 28.37 -9.93 -34.53
C GLU A 376 27.76 -9.26 -33.32
N ALA A 377 26.44 -9.14 -33.27
CA ALA A 377 25.71 -8.63 -32.10
C ALA A 377 25.97 -9.48 -30.82
N ARG A 378 26.02 -10.82 -30.99
CA ARG A 378 26.37 -11.73 -29.91
C ARG A 378 27.82 -11.55 -29.45
N ASP A 379 28.75 -11.43 -30.39
CA ASP A 379 30.18 -11.26 -30.07
C ASP A 379 30.43 -9.91 -29.36
N GLN A 380 29.69 -8.84 -29.67
CA GLN A 380 29.69 -7.56 -28.94
C GLN A 380 29.18 -7.70 -27.53
N PHE A 381 28.04 -8.39 -27.34
CA PHE A 381 27.49 -8.64 -26.02
C PHE A 381 28.43 -9.47 -25.14
N GLU A 382 28.99 -10.56 -25.71
CA GLU A 382 29.91 -11.44 -25.00
C GLU A 382 31.20 -10.71 -24.60
N ARG A 383 31.72 -9.81 -25.46
CA ARG A 383 32.87 -8.97 -25.16
C ARG A 383 32.56 -8.06 -23.98
N PHE A 384 31.50 -7.28 -24.05
CA PHE A 384 31.06 -6.39 -22.97
C PHE A 384 30.85 -7.13 -21.65
N TYR A 385 30.17 -8.27 -21.67
CA TYR A 385 29.91 -9.10 -20.50
C TYR A 385 31.20 -9.59 -19.84
N LEU A 386 32.14 -10.11 -20.63
CA LEU A 386 33.42 -10.64 -20.12
C LEU A 386 34.33 -9.54 -19.59
N GLU A 387 34.46 -8.42 -20.29
CA GLU A 387 35.22 -7.25 -19.80
C GLU A 387 34.69 -6.78 -18.44
N ARG A 388 33.37 -6.71 -18.28
CA ARG A 388 32.75 -6.32 -17.02
C ARG A 388 32.95 -7.32 -15.91
N GLN A 389 32.89 -8.62 -16.17
CA GLN A 389 33.19 -9.66 -15.17
C GLN A 389 34.66 -9.63 -14.72
N ILE A 390 35.56 -9.30 -15.61
CA ILE A 390 36.99 -9.12 -15.30
C ILE A 390 37.19 -7.91 -14.37
N GLU A 391 36.55 -6.78 -14.63
CA GLU A 391 36.59 -5.60 -13.77
C GLU A 391 36.02 -5.89 -12.39
N LEU A 392 34.83 -6.47 -12.31
CA LEU A 392 34.15 -6.82 -11.06
C LEU A 392 34.92 -7.82 -10.20
N SER A 393 35.80 -8.61 -10.83
CA SER A 393 36.67 -9.59 -10.17
C SER A 393 38.10 -9.08 -9.94
N ASN A 394 38.34 -7.77 -10.16
CA ASN A 394 39.68 -7.15 -10.07
C ASN A 394 40.75 -7.91 -10.85
N GLY A 395 40.39 -8.46 -12.02
CA GLY A 395 41.31 -9.21 -12.88
C GLY A 395 41.61 -10.65 -12.41
N ASN A 396 40.93 -11.17 -11.39
CA ASN A 396 41.15 -12.55 -10.92
C ASN A 396 40.37 -13.57 -11.80
N MET A 397 41.07 -14.18 -12.75
CA MET A 397 40.53 -15.10 -13.75
C MET A 397 39.88 -16.36 -13.16
N SER A 398 40.33 -16.83 -12.00
CA SER A 398 39.73 -17.99 -11.32
C SER A 398 38.32 -17.63 -10.81
N ARG A 399 38.18 -16.46 -10.20
CA ARG A 399 36.89 -15.90 -9.76
C ARG A 399 35.97 -15.60 -10.95
N VAL A 400 36.52 -15.07 -12.03
CA VAL A 400 35.76 -14.83 -13.27
C VAL A 400 35.18 -16.14 -13.79
N ALA A 401 36.01 -17.17 -13.96
CA ALA A 401 35.62 -18.48 -14.47
C ALA A 401 34.51 -19.13 -13.62
N GLU A 402 34.68 -19.12 -12.29
CA GLU A 402 33.68 -19.62 -11.34
C GLU A 402 32.36 -18.86 -11.43
N ARG A 403 32.42 -17.53 -11.51
CA ARG A 403 31.22 -16.66 -11.54
C ARG A 403 30.40 -16.80 -12.82
N ILE A 404 31.05 -17.04 -13.96
CA ILE A 404 30.38 -17.20 -15.25
C ILE A 404 30.10 -18.67 -15.62
N GLY A 405 30.46 -19.61 -14.76
CA GLY A 405 30.22 -21.03 -14.96
C GLY A 405 31.02 -21.67 -16.10
N LEU A 406 32.23 -21.14 -16.41
CA LEU A 406 33.12 -21.68 -17.43
C LEU A 406 34.41 -22.23 -16.83
N GLU A 407 34.97 -23.28 -17.43
CA GLU A 407 36.33 -23.70 -17.11
C GLU A 407 37.36 -22.65 -17.52
N ARG A 408 38.45 -22.49 -16.75
CA ARG A 408 39.49 -21.49 -17.02
C ARG A 408 40.05 -21.59 -18.45
N THR A 409 40.32 -22.79 -18.92
CA THR A 409 40.81 -23.02 -20.29
C THR A 409 39.84 -22.53 -21.36
N HIS A 410 38.55 -22.74 -21.14
CA HIS A 410 37.49 -22.28 -22.04
C HIS A 410 37.33 -20.75 -21.98
N LEU A 411 37.45 -20.16 -20.80
CA LEU A 411 37.44 -18.69 -20.64
C LEU A 411 38.60 -18.05 -21.40
N TYR A 412 39.81 -18.51 -21.22
CA TYR A 412 40.99 -17.95 -21.94
C TYR A 412 40.85 -18.04 -23.46
N ARG A 413 40.36 -19.18 -23.98
CA ARG A 413 40.11 -19.35 -25.42
C ARG A 413 39.08 -18.34 -25.92
N LYS A 414 38.02 -18.09 -25.16
CA LYS A 414 36.96 -17.16 -25.50
C LYS A 414 37.43 -15.70 -25.47
N LEU A 415 38.23 -15.32 -24.47
CA LEU A 415 38.85 -13.99 -24.40
C LEU A 415 39.75 -13.72 -25.58
N LYS A 416 40.56 -14.70 -26.00
CA LYS A 416 41.40 -14.60 -27.18
C LYS A 416 40.60 -14.48 -28.47
N GLN A 417 39.49 -15.24 -28.61
CA GLN A 417 38.57 -15.19 -29.74
C GLN A 417 37.92 -13.81 -29.90
N LEU A 418 37.54 -13.18 -28.77
CA LEU A 418 36.88 -11.87 -28.72
C LEU A 418 37.87 -10.69 -28.73
N GLY A 419 39.19 -10.95 -28.75
CA GLY A 419 40.22 -9.91 -28.80
C GLY A 419 40.33 -9.08 -27.49
N ILE A 420 39.93 -9.65 -26.35
CA ILE A 420 39.98 -8.95 -25.04
C ILE A 420 41.40 -9.04 -24.49
N GLN A 421 42.01 -7.87 -24.20
CA GLN A 421 43.37 -7.82 -23.63
C GLN A 421 43.35 -8.19 -22.15
N MET A 422 44.28 -9.08 -21.74
CA MET A 422 44.44 -9.47 -20.35
C MET A 422 45.19 -8.41 -19.54
N PRO A 423 44.83 -8.20 -18.24
CA PRO A 423 45.60 -7.32 -17.34
C PRO A 423 47.05 -7.74 -17.28
N ARG A 424 47.99 -6.78 -17.38
CA ARG A 424 49.46 -6.97 -17.45
C ARG A 424 50.10 -7.77 -16.32
N LYS A 425 49.43 -8.09 -15.23
CA LYS A 425 49.96 -8.85 -14.06
C LYS A 425 50.12 -10.36 -14.27
N LEU A 426 49.65 -10.92 -15.39
CA LEU A 426 49.70 -12.38 -15.63
C LEU A 426 50.56 -12.78 -16.84
N ARG A 427 51.19 -11.83 -17.51
CA ARG A 427 52.04 -12.11 -18.67
C ARG A 427 53.38 -12.75 -18.32
N ASN A 428 53.82 -12.69 -17.03
CA ASN A 428 55.13 -13.17 -16.55
C ASN A 428 55.08 -14.60 -15.97
N LEU A 429 53.98 -15.35 -16.09
CA LEU A 429 53.86 -16.72 -15.58
C LEU A 429 53.81 -17.80 -16.70
N GLU A 430 53.85 -17.41 -17.98
CA GLU A 430 53.86 -18.36 -19.10
C GLU A 430 55.23 -18.38 -19.85
N GLU A 431 56.24 -17.62 -19.38
CA GLU A 431 57.63 -17.65 -19.92
C GLU A 431 58.64 -18.23 -18.90
N ALA A 432 58.18 -19.00 -17.86
CA ALA A 432 59.06 -19.70 -16.95
C ALA A 432 58.74 -21.18 -16.89
#